data_5c79352d6b6a5e0a3758e5cd160615b2
#
_entry.id   5c79352d6b6a5e0a3758e5cd160615b2
#
_cell.length_a   1.000
_cell.length_b   1.000
_cell.length_c   1.000
_cell.angle_alpha   90.00
_cell.angle_beta   90.00
_cell.angle_gamma   90.00
#
_symmetry.space_group_name_H-M   'P 1'
#
loop_
_entity.id
_entity.type
_entity.pdbx_description
1 polymer ?
#
loop_
_entity_poly.entity_id
_entity_poly.type
_entity_poly.pdbx_seq_one_letter_code
_entity_poly.pdbx_strand_id
1 'polypeptide(L)'
;MGKIALFGSGQVAQHIAAELTEREIDFDIIGRPEEPTVEQFRPTDVKIPVDKMKVHDIVTTMEPYEKIIYTSAYRDLKACEQDFPLALHINSTIPNALSLYKPLMYISTDYVFGRLDEKHDRGVKGKISEEENPTSLAFSGGPKSSYGRSKLNGEVMTLRNNGVVVRIASPFGKWKSPLRHSFVDMISSTLNPLNLPEDQIITPTYLPEGAKRIVDVAENLGGSAWGTYHVVSHGEVSFYELGRHIRRIIKARAKTLPRKSTEEGDELRPTYSALANNRVEQMPFWADSVNLHYGRG
;
A
#
# COMPACT_ATOMS: atom_id res chain seq x y z
N MET A 1 20.08 -16.59 -2.50
CA MET A 1 18.65 -16.31 -2.30
C MET A 1 17.94 -16.80 -3.54
N GLY A 2 16.88 -17.60 -3.41
CA GLY A 2 16.19 -18.10 -4.59
C GLY A 2 15.30 -17.05 -5.21
N LYS A 3 14.72 -17.38 -6.36
CA LYS A 3 13.96 -16.46 -7.20
C LYS A 3 12.66 -15.99 -6.53
N ILE A 4 12.36 -14.69 -6.60
CA ILE A 4 11.17 -14.05 -6.03
C ILE A 4 10.08 -13.88 -7.09
N ALA A 5 8.83 -14.23 -6.76
CA ALA A 5 7.65 -13.76 -7.51
C ALA A 5 7.21 -12.41 -6.96
N LEU A 6 7.40 -11.33 -7.70
CA LEU A 6 6.81 -10.02 -7.40
C LEU A 6 5.43 -9.93 -8.02
N PHE A 7 4.39 -10.22 -7.22
CA PHE A 7 3.03 -10.34 -7.69
C PHE A 7 2.31 -8.98 -7.69
N GLY A 8 2.16 -8.39 -8.85
CA GLY A 8 1.60 -7.06 -9.12
C GLY A 8 2.52 -6.22 -9.99
N SER A 9 1.96 -5.24 -10.70
CA SER A 9 2.68 -4.37 -11.65
C SER A 9 2.48 -2.87 -11.36
N GLY A 10 1.83 -2.54 -10.24
CA GLY A 10 1.53 -1.16 -9.86
C GLY A 10 2.72 -0.40 -9.30
N GLN A 11 2.47 0.84 -8.84
CA GLN A 11 3.49 1.75 -8.31
C GLN A 11 4.40 1.11 -7.26
N VAL A 12 3.83 0.40 -6.29
CA VAL A 12 4.60 -0.27 -5.23
C VAL A 12 5.52 -1.33 -5.81
N ALA A 13 5.00 -2.18 -6.72
CA ALA A 13 5.79 -3.22 -7.36
C ALA A 13 6.95 -2.65 -8.17
N GLN A 14 6.77 -1.53 -8.87
CA GLN A 14 7.84 -0.90 -9.66
C GLN A 14 9.00 -0.44 -8.79
N HIS A 15 8.73 0.15 -7.63
CA HIS A 15 9.79 0.56 -6.70
C HIS A 15 10.49 -0.64 -6.06
N ILE A 16 9.74 -1.69 -5.70
CA ILE A 16 10.33 -2.95 -5.21
C ILE A 16 11.19 -3.61 -6.30
N ALA A 17 10.71 -3.65 -7.55
CA ALA A 17 11.47 -4.19 -8.68
C ALA A 17 12.79 -3.43 -8.92
N ALA A 18 12.77 -2.10 -8.80
CA ALA A 18 13.97 -1.29 -8.91
C ALA A 18 14.99 -1.64 -7.82
N GLU A 19 14.54 -1.78 -6.57
CA GLU A 19 15.39 -2.15 -5.44
C GLU A 19 15.93 -3.58 -5.55
N LEU A 20 15.10 -4.55 -5.97
CA LEU A 20 15.55 -5.92 -6.23
C LEU A 20 16.62 -5.97 -7.32
N THR A 21 16.46 -5.13 -8.37
CA THR A 21 17.45 -5.00 -9.45
C THR A 21 18.75 -4.40 -8.95
N GLU A 22 18.70 -3.35 -8.12
CA GLU A 22 19.87 -2.70 -7.53
C GLU A 22 20.67 -3.65 -6.63
N ARG A 23 19.97 -4.57 -5.93
CA ARG A 23 20.59 -5.61 -5.08
C ARG A 23 20.98 -6.90 -5.83
N GLU A 24 20.79 -6.95 -7.13
CA GLU A 24 21.06 -8.15 -7.95
C GLU A 24 20.28 -9.40 -7.48
N ILE A 25 19.10 -9.21 -6.88
CA ILE A 25 18.20 -10.27 -6.46
C ILE A 25 17.37 -10.75 -7.64
N ASP A 26 17.33 -12.05 -7.91
CA ASP A 26 16.55 -12.62 -9.02
C ASP A 26 15.05 -12.62 -8.73
N PHE A 27 14.25 -12.08 -9.65
CA PHE A 27 12.79 -12.02 -9.54
C PHE A 27 12.12 -11.97 -10.91
N ASP A 28 10.84 -12.32 -10.96
CA ASP A 28 9.95 -12.00 -12.08
C ASP A 28 8.76 -11.20 -11.60
N ILE A 29 8.24 -10.33 -12.46
CA ILE A 29 6.98 -9.62 -12.20
C ILE A 29 5.82 -10.48 -12.69
N ILE A 30 4.88 -10.76 -11.81
CA ILE A 30 3.65 -11.48 -12.11
C ILE A 30 2.52 -10.46 -12.16
N GLY A 31 2.04 -10.11 -13.35
CA GLY A 31 1.10 -9.00 -13.51
C GLY A 31 0.02 -9.22 -14.56
N ARG A 32 -0.88 -8.25 -14.69
CA ARG A 32 -1.94 -8.30 -15.70
C ARG A 32 -1.37 -8.05 -17.10
N PRO A 33 -1.87 -8.77 -18.12
CA PRO A 33 -1.42 -8.59 -19.51
C PRO A 33 -1.67 -7.19 -20.07
N GLU A 34 -2.68 -6.50 -19.56
CA GLU A 34 -3.26 -5.28 -20.12
C GLU A 34 -2.77 -3.99 -19.43
N GLU A 35 -1.91 -4.07 -18.44
CA GLU A 35 -1.34 -2.87 -17.82
C GLU A 35 -0.15 -2.37 -18.65
N PRO A 36 -0.30 -1.24 -19.37
CA PRO A 36 0.75 -0.71 -20.27
C PRO A 36 1.95 -0.07 -19.53
N THR A 37 2.01 -0.21 -18.22
CA THR A 37 3.10 0.32 -17.38
C THR A 37 4.42 -0.43 -17.54
N VAL A 38 4.56 -1.18 -18.61
CA VAL A 38 5.50 -2.26 -18.67
C VAL A 38 6.66 -1.99 -19.60
N GLU A 39 7.19 -0.76 -19.62
CA GLU A 39 8.56 -0.56 -20.07
C GLU A 39 9.59 -1.37 -19.25
N GLN A 40 9.15 -1.95 -18.13
CA GLN A 40 9.98 -2.72 -17.19
C GLN A 40 9.70 -4.21 -17.12
N PHE A 41 8.73 -4.76 -17.88
CA PHE A 41 8.58 -6.22 -17.95
C PHE A 41 9.77 -6.81 -18.70
N ARG A 42 10.50 -7.65 -17.99
CA ARG A 42 11.54 -8.46 -18.58
C ARG A 42 10.90 -9.58 -19.41
N PRO A 43 11.61 -10.15 -20.38
CA PRO A 43 11.08 -11.27 -21.18
C PRO A 43 10.60 -12.48 -20.37
N THR A 44 11.11 -12.61 -19.14
CA THR A 44 10.75 -13.69 -18.20
C THR A 44 9.51 -13.38 -17.36
N ASP A 45 9.01 -12.14 -17.37
CA ASP A 45 7.85 -11.76 -16.56
C ASP A 45 6.58 -12.48 -17.03
N VAL A 46 5.77 -12.91 -16.07
CA VAL A 46 4.59 -13.75 -16.32
C VAL A 46 3.32 -12.89 -16.29
N LYS A 47 2.54 -12.94 -17.35
CA LYS A 47 1.28 -12.19 -17.46
C LYS A 47 0.10 -13.07 -17.03
N ILE A 48 -0.57 -12.68 -15.93
CA ILE A 48 -1.70 -13.44 -15.37
C ILE A 48 -2.93 -12.53 -15.25
N PRO A 49 -4.07 -12.86 -15.87
CA PRO A 49 -5.34 -12.18 -15.65
C PRO A 49 -5.98 -12.64 -14.33
N VAL A 50 -5.42 -12.18 -13.21
CA VAL A 50 -5.77 -12.61 -11.83
C VAL A 50 -7.26 -12.55 -11.49
N ASP A 51 -8.00 -11.67 -12.14
CA ASP A 51 -9.45 -11.50 -11.99
C ASP A 51 -10.26 -12.58 -12.73
N LYS A 52 -9.62 -13.33 -13.64
CA LYS A 52 -10.27 -14.33 -14.53
C LYS A 52 -9.76 -15.75 -14.33
N MET A 53 -8.61 -15.93 -13.69
CA MET A 53 -8.01 -17.26 -13.49
C MET A 53 -8.54 -17.94 -12.23
N LYS A 54 -8.57 -19.27 -12.28
CA LYS A 54 -8.80 -20.07 -11.07
C LYS A 54 -7.59 -19.99 -10.15
N VAL A 55 -7.84 -19.98 -8.84
CA VAL A 55 -6.77 -19.90 -7.81
C VAL A 55 -5.73 -21.00 -7.99
N HIS A 56 -6.16 -22.23 -8.34
CA HIS A 56 -5.26 -23.35 -8.58
C HIS A 56 -4.23 -23.05 -9.69
N ASP A 57 -4.69 -22.46 -10.80
CA ASP A 57 -3.79 -22.15 -11.93
C ASP A 57 -2.78 -21.07 -11.55
N ILE A 58 -3.21 -20.10 -10.72
CA ILE A 58 -2.31 -19.06 -10.18
C ILE A 58 -1.25 -19.68 -9.27
N VAL A 59 -1.65 -20.60 -8.38
CA VAL A 59 -0.71 -21.28 -7.45
C VAL A 59 0.33 -22.09 -8.23
N THR A 60 -0.09 -22.82 -9.27
CA THR A 60 0.81 -23.63 -10.09
C THR A 60 1.89 -22.78 -10.78
N THR A 61 1.57 -21.57 -11.21
CA THR A 61 2.58 -20.67 -11.80
C THR A 61 3.65 -20.21 -10.80
N MET A 62 3.44 -20.42 -9.50
CA MET A 62 4.42 -20.05 -8.45
C MET A 62 5.44 -21.16 -8.15
N GLU A 63 5.37 -22.32 -8.79
CA GLU A 63 6.33 -23.42 -8.55
C GLU A 63 7.80 -23.01 -8.66
N PRO A 64 8.22 -22.21 -9.67
CA PRO A 64 9.63 -21.84 -9.86
C PRO A 64 10.18 -20.88 -8.79
N TYR A 65 9.32 -20.29 -7.96
CA TYR A 65 9.70 -19.24 -7.02
C TYR A 65 9.84 -19.78 -5.61
N GLU A 66 10.80 -19.24 -4.85
CA GLU A 66 10.99 -19.59 -3.44
C GLU A 66 10.12 -18.73 -2.51
N LYS A 67 9.90 -17.48 -2.88
CA LYS A 67 9.18 -16.48 -2.08
C LYS A 67 8.25 -15.64 -2.96
N ILE A 68 7.20 -15.10 -2.35
CA ILE A 68 6.22 -14.24 -3.03
C ILE A 68 6.11 -12.91 -2.30
N ILE A 69 6.25 -11.81 -3.03
CA ILE A 69 5.88 -10.47 -2.58
C ILE A 69 4.59 -10.08 -3.28
N TYR A 70 3.47 -10.07 -2.55
CA TYR A 70 2.13 -9.81 -3.09
C TYR A 70 1.75 -8.35 -2.95
N THR A 71 1.80 -7.61 -4.05
CA THR A 71 1.46 -6.17 -4.14
C THR A 71 0.15 -5.90 -4.87
N SER A 72 -0.44 -6.91 -5.50
CA SER A 72 -1.72 -6.76 -6.21
C SER A 72 -2.85 -6.38 -5.25
N ALA A 73 -3.69 -5.45 -5.67
CA ALA A 73 -4.88 -5.06 -4.92
C ALA A 73 -5.99 -4.54 -5.83
N TYR A 74 -7.23 -4.94 -5.54
CA TYR A 74 -8.43 -4.25 -6.01
C TYR A 74 -8.71 -3.14 -5.00
N ARG A 75 -8.38 -1.88 -5.35
CA ARG A 75 -8.18 -0.79 -4.39
C ARG A 75 -9.11 0.42 -4.54
N ASP A 76 -9.87 0.49 -5.62
CA ASP A 76 -10.86 1.55 -5.77
C ASP A 76 -11.98 1.37 -4.76
N LEU A 77 -12.22 2.36 -3.91
CA LEU A 77 -13.17 2.25 -2.81
C LEU A 77 -14.59 2.01 -3.31
N LYS A 78 -15.03 2.79 -4.32
CA LYS A 78 -16.38 2.66 -4.86
C LYS A 78 -16.56 1.33 -5.60
N ALA A 79 -15.58 0.91 -6.38
CA ALA A 79 -15.61 -0.37 -7.05
C ALA A 79 -15.61 -1.56 -6.07
N CYS A 80 -14.88 -1.46 -4.95
CA CYS A 80 -14.93 -2.48 -3.88
C CYS A 80 -16.29 -2.56 -3.19
N GLU A 81 -17.00 -1.43 -3.03
CA GLU A 81 -18.38 -1.46 -2.51
C GLU A 81 -19.36 -2.08 -3.51
N GLN A 82 -19.14 -1.87 -4.80
CA GLN A 82 -19.99 -2.42 -5.88
C GLN A 82 -19.74 -3.92 -6.11
N ASP A 83 -18.48 -4.37 -5.98
CA ASP A 83 -18.08 -5.77 -6.20
C ASP A 83 -17.15 -6.25 -5.08
N PHE A 84 -17.73 -6.46 -3.90
CA PHE A 84 -17.02 -6.99 -2.76
C PHE A 84 -16.48 -8.42 -2.96
N PRO A 85 -17.20 -9.34 -3.65
CA PRO A 85 -16.66 -10.65 -4.01
C PRO A 85 -15.36 -10.58 -4.79
N LEU A 86 -15.23 -9.71 -5.79
CA LEU A 86 -13.99 -9.50 -6.53
C LEU A 86 -12.90 -8.90 -5.63
N ALA A 87 -13.25 -7.94 -4.77
CA ALA A 87 -12.32 -7.39 -3.81
C ALA A 87 -11.78 -8.48 -2.86
N LEU A 88 -12.63 -9.35 -2.33
CA LEU A 88 -12.21 -10.50 -1.52
C LEU A 88 -11.35 -11.48 -2.31
N HIS A 89 -11.71 -11.77 -3.55
CA HIS A 89 -10.95 -12.69 -4.39
C HIS A 89 -9.50 -12.20 -4.55
N ILE A 90 -9.31 -10.97 -4.99
CA ILE A 90 -7.98 -10.41 -5.26
C ILE A 90 -7.23 -10.11 -3.97
N ASN A 91 -7.88 -9.49 -2.98
CA ASN A 91 -7.21 -8.99 -1.79
C ASN A 91 -7.05 -10.04 -0.68
N SER A 92 -7.77 -11.17 -0.74
CA SER A 92 -7.76 -12.17 0.32
C SER A 92 -7.62 -13.61 -0.18
N THR A 93 -8.48 -14.08 -1.10
CA THR A 93 -8.50 -15.49 -1.51
C THR A 93 -7.20 -15.90 -2.20
N ILE A 94 -6.72 -15.10 -3.15
CA ILE A 94 -5.46 -15.37 -3.86
C ILE A 94 -4.26 -15.36 -2.90
N PRO A 95 -4.00 -14.30 -2.11
CA PRO A 95 -2.84 -14.30 -1.20
C PRO A 95 -2.95 -15.38 -0.12
N ASN A 96 -4.15 -15.73 0.35
CA ASN A 96 -4.33 -16.89 1.25
C ASN A 96 -3.83 -18.19 0.60
N ALA A 97 -4.28 -18.50 -0.61
CA ALA A 97 -3.85 -19.73 -1.31
C ALA A 97 -2.34 -19.75 -1.57
N LEU A 98 -1.79 -18.61 -1.98
CA LEU A 98 -0.35 -18.46 -2.23
C LEU A 98 0.47 -18.62 -0.94
N SER A 99 -0.01 -18.09 0.19
CA SER A 99 0.67 -18.20 1.49
C SER A 99 0.66 -19.61 2.09
N LEU A 100 -0.28 -20.46 1.67
CA LEU A 100 -0.28 -21.90 2.00
C LEU A 100 0.81 -22.66 1.24
N TYR A 101 1.24 -22.12 0.11
CA TYR A 101 2.14 -22.80 -0.81
C TYR A 101 3.60 -22.34 -0.71
N LYS A 102 3.82 -21.04 -0.50
CA LYS A 102 5.15 -20.41 -0.41
C LYS A 102 5.19 -19.36 0.69
N PRO A 103 6.35 -19.07 1.28
CA PRO A 103 6.54 -17.89 2.12
C PRO A 103 6.07 -16.63 1.38
N LEU A 104 5.10 -15.92 1.97
CA LEU A 104 4.45 -14.77 1.33
C LEU A 104 4.56 -13.52 2.19
N MET A 105 4.98 -12.43 1.55
CA MET A 105 4.85 -11.07 2.06
C MET A 105 3.64 -10.40 1.41
N TYR A 106 2.71 -9.95 2.23
CA TYR A 106 1.49 -9.29 1.80
C TYR A 106 1.58 -7.77 2.02
N ILE A 107 1.55 -6.99 0.94
CA ILE A 107 1.49 -5.53 1.05
C ILE A 107 0.05 -5.12 1.35
N SER A 108 -0.15 -4.56 2.54
CA SER A 108 -1.42 -4.09 3.07
C SER A 108 -1.49 -2.56 3.17
N THR A 109 -2.41 -2.03 3.93
CA THR A 109 -2.79 -0.63 3.97
C THR A 109 -3.20 -0.17 5.37
N ASP A 110 -3.12 1.12 5.64
CA ASP A 110 -3.70 1.78 6.81
C ASP A 110 -5.24 1.73 6.84
N TYR A 111 -5.90 1.45 5.71
CA TYR A 111 -7.36 1.29 5.62
C TYR A 111 -7.92 0.06 6.36
N VAL A 112 -7.06 -0.81 6.89
CA VAL A 112 -7.48 -1.91 7.79
C VAL A 112 -7.98 -1.38 9.13
N PHE A 113 -7.59 -0.16 9.51
CA PHE A 113 -8.11 0.53 10.68
C PHE A 113 -9.43 1.24 10.33
N GLY A 114 -10.37 1.21 11.28
CA GLY A 114 -11.61 1.98 11.18
C GLY A 114 -11.41 3.44 11.54
N ARG A 115 -12.52 4.17 11.67
CA ARG A 115 -12.48 5.53 12.24
C ARG A 115 -12.19 5.41 13.73
N LEU A 116 -11.30 6.25 14.24
CA LEU A 116 -11.14 6.39 15.69
C LEU A 116 -12.50 6.80 16.30
N ASP A 117 -12.92 6.09 17.31
CA ASP A 117 -14.10 6.46 18.08
C ASP A 117 -13.67 7.51 19.12
N GLU A 118 -14.13 8.75 18.94
CA GLU A 118 -13.86 9.86 19.86
C GLU A 118 -14.23 9.54 21.31
N LYS A 119 -15.20 8.63 21.53
CA LYS A 119 -15.59 8.16 22.86
C LYS A 119 -14.58 7.17 23.45
N HIS A 120 -13.81 6.49 22.63
CA HIS A 120 -12.79 5.51 22.99
C HIS A 120 -11.36 6.06 22.89
N ASP A 121 -11.18 7.36 22.62
CA ASP A 121 -9.89 8.08 22.53
C ASP A 121 -9.02 8.00 23.82
N ARG A 122 -9.41 7.18 24.77
CA ARG A 122 -8.69 7.01 26.04
C ARG A 122 -7.47 6.09 25.97
N GLY A 123 -7.14 5.53 24.81
CA GLY A 123 -6.09 4.52 24.69
C GLY A 123 -5.04 4.76 23.62
N VAL A 124 -5.38 5.33 22.48
CA VAL A 124 -4.42 5.55 21.37
C VAL A 124 -3.82 6.93 21.49
N LYS A 125 -2.86 7.08 22.39
CA LYS A 125 -2.00 8.27 22.45
C LYS A 125 -0.87 8.08 21.45
N GLY A 126 -0.93 8.75 20.30
CA GLY A 126 0.12 8.73 19.30
C GLY A 126 -0.20 7.83 18.10
N LYS A 127 0.84 7.49 17.34
CA LYS A 127 0.72 6.68 16.13
C LYS A 127 0.35 5.24 16.43
N ILE A 128 -0.37 4.62 15.49
CA ILE A 128 -0.82 3.23 15.57
C ILE A 128 0.38 2.30 15.39
N SER A 129 0.67 1.47 16.39
CA SER A 129 1.78 0.50 16.34
C SER A 129 1.42 -0.77 15.55
N GLU A 130 2.42 -1.59 15.25
CA GLU A 130 2.26 -2.86 14.55
C GLU A 130 1.47 -3.91 15.35
N GLU A 131 1.44 -3.78 16.67
CA GLU A 131 0.73 -4.66 17.61
C GLU A 131 -0.74 -4.31 17.77
N GLU A 132 -1.17 -3.13 17.30
CA GLU A 132 -2.56 -2.70 17.42
C GLU A 132 -3.50 -3.58 16.58
N ASN A 133 -4.57 -4.04 17.24
CA ASN A 133 -5.60 -4.85 16.59
C ASN A 133 -6.57 -3.95 15.82
N PRO A 134 -6.64 -4.05 14.48
CA PRO A 134 -7.56 -3.25 13.67
C PRO A 134 -9.04 -3.43 14.02
N THR A 135 -9.42 -4.57 14.62
CA THR A 135 -10.81 -4.85 15.00
C THR A 135 -11.15 -4.43 16.42
N SER A 136 -10.24 -3.76 17.13
CA SER A 136 -10.52 -3.24 18.47
C SER A 136 -11.61 -2.16 18.43
N LEU A 137 -12.30 -1.95 19.56
CA LEU A 137 -13.30 -0.90 19.70
C LEU A 137 -12.72 0.51 19.51
N ALA A 138 -11.42 0.71 19.76
CA ALA A 138 -10.72 1.97 19.50
C ALA A 138 -10.81 2.39 18.02
N PHE A 139 -10.92 1.42 17.10
CA PHE A 139 -11.10 1.64 15.66
C PHE A 139 -12.52 1.34 15.20
N SER A 140 -13.52 1.56 16.05
CA SER A 140 -14.94 1.30 15.75
C SER A 140 -15.21 -0.13 15.28
N GLY A 141 -14.46 -1.10 15.79
CA GLY A 141 -14.61 -2.53 15.45
C GLY A 141 -14.07 -2.93 14.09
N GLY A 142 -13.24 -2.11 13.46
CA GLY A 142 -12.56 -2.43 12.21
C GLY A 142 -12.91 -1.53 11.02
N PRO A 143 -12.40 -1.88 9.83
CA PRO A 143 -12.52 -1.06 8.63
C PRO A 143 -13.98 -0.88 8.18
N LYS A 144 -14.32 0.33 7.76
CA LYS A 144 -15.67 0.66 7.28
C LYS A 144 -15.85 0.33 5.78
N SER A 145 -14.77 0.50 4.97
CA SER A 145 -14.84 0.21 3.54
C SER A 145 -14.70 -1.29 3.23
N SER A 146 -15.34 -1.73 2.16
CA SER A 146 -15.15 -3.07 1.58
C SER A 146 -13.69 -3.31 1.18
N TYR A 147 -12.99 -2.28 0.71
CA TYR A 147 -11.55 -2.34 0.48
C TYR A 147 -10.79 -2.70 1.77
N GLY A 148 -10.97 -1.93 2.83
CA GLY A 148 -10.31 -2.19 4.12
C GLY A 148 -10.64 -3.57 4.69
N ARG A 149 -11.92 -4.00 4.62
CA ARG A 149 -12.36 -5.34 5.05
C ARG A 149 -11.69 -6.46 4.26
N SER A 150 -11.62 -6.32 2.93
CA SER A 150 -10.96 -7.33 2.09
C SER A 150 -9.46 -7.41 2.34
N LYS A 151 -8.79 -6.27 2.57
CA LYS A 151 -7.37 -6.20 2.92
C LYS A 151 -7.09 -6.81 4.29
N LEU A 152 -7.90 -6.49 5.30
CA LEU A 152 -7.77 -7.06 6.64
C LEU A 152 -7.96 -8.59 6.63
N ASN A 153 -8.91 -9.10 5.84
CA ASN A 153 -9.07 -10.53 5.67
C ASN A 153 -7.81 -11.17 5.07
N GLY A 154 -7.21 -10.55 4.05
CA GLY A 154 -5.93 -10.99 3.48
C GLY A 154 -4.78 -10.99 4.50
N GLU A 155 -4.69 -9.98 5.39
CA GLU A 155 -3.72 -9.97 6.49
C GLU A 155 -3.90 -11.16 7.41
N VAL A 156 -5.13 -11.38 7.91
CA VAL A 156 -5.44 -12.48 8.84
C VAL A 156 -5.06 -13.82 8.23
N MET A 157 -5.39 -14.06 6.96
CA MET A 157 -5.07 -15.31 6.29
C MET A 157 -3.57 -15.48 6.08
N THR A 158 -2.87 -14.42 5.67
CA THR A 158 -1.41 -14.44 5.50
C THR A 158 -0.68 -14.74 6.82
N LEU A 159 -1.07 -14.08 7.90
CA LEU A 159 -0.46 -14.27 9.23
C LEU A 159 -0.72 -15.68 9.79
N ARG A 160 -1.92 -16.24 9.58
CA ARG A 160 -2.23 -17.64 9.96
C ARG A 160 -1.34 -18.68 9.27
N ASN A 161 -0.87 -18.35 8.07
CA ASN A 161 -0.01 -19.20 7.27
C ASN A 161 1.50 -18.84 7.44
N ASN A 162 1.86 -18.19 8.55
CA ASN A 162 3.23 -17.74 8.87
C ASN A 162 3.84 -16.78 7.84
N GLY A 163 3.01 -16.07 7.09
CA GLY A 163 3.46 -15.02 6.18
C GLY A 163 3.74 -13.70 6.92
N VAL A 164 4.21 -12.73 6.16
CA VAL A 164 4.52 -11.38 6.63
C VAL A 164 3.52 -10.39 6.04
N VAL A 165 3.04 -9.46 6.88
CA VAL A 165 2.21 -8.34 6.46
C VAL A 165 3.02 -7.05 6.54
N VAL A 166 3.00 -6.26 5.45
CA VAL A 166 3.58 -4.91 5.42
C VAL A 166 2.49 -3.91 5.14
N ARG A 167 2.17 -3.05 6.12
CA ARG A 167 1.21 -1.96 5.95
C ARG A 167 1.92 -0.70 5.48
N ILE A 168 1.38 -0.09 4.45
CA ILE A 168 1.80 1.21 3.91
C ILE A 168 0.61 2.17 3.90
N ALA A 169 0.86 3.48 3.82
CA ALA A 169 -0.19 4.50 3.76
C ALA A 169 0.13 5.53 2.69
N SER A 170 -0.87 5.90 1.89
CA SER A 170 -0.78 6.95 0.86
C SER A 170 0.57 6.99 0.14
N PRO A 171 0.95 5.92 -0.57
CA PRO A 171 2.27 5.78 -1.17
C PRO A 171 2.52 6.84 -2.26
N PHE A 172 3.70 7.45 -2.23
CA PHE A 172 4.14 8.41 -3.23
C PHE A 172 5.57 8.14 -3.70
N GLY A 173 5.87 8.57 -4.93
CA GLY A 173 7.14 8.33 -5.61
C GLY A 173 6.97 8.55 -7.10
N LYS A 174 8.05 8.63 -7.87
CA LYS A 174 7.96 8.71 -9.34
C LYS A 174 7.34 7.43 -9.88
N TRP A 175 6.27 7.60 -10.59
CA TRP A 175 5.58 6.50 -11.22
C TRP A 175 5.02 6.96 -12.56
N LYS A 176 5.23 6.17 -13.59
CA LYS A 176 4.65 6.40 -14.90
C LYS A 176 3.52 5.39 -15.10
N SER A 177 2.31 5.86 -15.16
CA SER A 177 1.16 5.06 -15.62
C SER A 177 0.24 5.93 -16.47
N PRO A 178 -0.06 5.51 -17.69
CA PRO A 178 -1.02 6.23 -18.53
C PRO A 178 -2.46 6.09 -18.04
N LEU A 179 -2.73 5.11 -17.16
CA LEU A 179 -4.09 4.76 -16.74
C LEU A 179 -4.43 5.23 -15.31
N ARG A 180 -3.45 5.66 -14.51
CA ARG A 180 -3.68 5.97 -13.10
C ARG A 180 -2.90 7.20 -12.69
N HIS A 181 -3.60 8.10 -12.02
CA HIS A 181 -3.01 9.31 -11.46
C HIS A 181 -2.60 9.09 -10.01
N SER A 182 -1.40 9.51 -9.65
CA SER A 182 -0.96 9.63 -8.27
C SER A 182 -1.61 10.87 -7.62
N PHE A 183 -1.50 10.98 -6.29
CA PHE A 183 -1.92 12.20 -5.58
C PHE A 183 -1.18 13.45 -6.09
N VAL A 184 0.07 13.31 -6.49
CA VAL A 184 0.86 14.40 -7.08
C VAL A 184 0.36 14.76 -8.48
N ASP A 185 0.00 13.76 -9.31
CA ASP A 185 -0.58 14.01 -10.63
C ASP A 185 -1.90 14.74 -10.52
N MET A 186 -2.74 14.39 -9.55
CA MET A 186 -3.99 15.10 -9.28
C MET A 186 -3.74 16.59 -8.96
N ILE A 187 -2.71 16.88 -8.15
CA ILE A 187 -2.35 18.27 -7.79
C ILE A 187 -1.75 19.01 -9.00
N SER A 188 -0.95 18.35 -9.82
CA SER A 188 -0.26 18.98 -10.94
C SER A 188 -1.13 19.24 -12.17
N SER A 189 -2.10 18.36 -12.41
CA SER A 189 -2.91 18.36 -13.64
C SER A 189 -4.15 19.25 -13.58
N THR A 190 -4.64 19.59 -12.39
CA THR A 190 -5.86 20.42 -12.25
C THR A 190 -5.57 21.92 -12.22
N LEU A 191 -6.51 22.70 -12.75
CA LEU A 191 -6.52 24.16 -12.60
C LEU A 191 -7.56 24.61 -11.55
N ASN A 192 -8.50 23.74 -11.21
CA ASN A 192 -9.54 24.01 -10.23
C ASN A 192 -8.99 23.89 -8.81
N PRO A 193 -9.54 24.64 -7.84
CA PRO A 193 -9.19 24.44 -6.43
C PRO A 193 -9.45 23.01 -5.98
N LEU A 194 -8.50 22.43 -5.24
CA LEU A 194 -8.60 21.12 -4.63
C LEU A 194 -9.00 21.25 -3.16
N ASN A 195 -10.18 20.79 -2.81
CA ASN A 195 -10.63 20.70 -1.43
C ASN A 195 -10.10 19.41 -0.81
N LEU A 196 -9.19 19.52 0.14
CA LEU A 196 -8.49 18.38 0.76
C LEU A 196 -8.84 18.27 2.24
N PRO A 197 -9.07 17.05 2.77
CA PRO A 197 -9.39 16.86 4.18
C PRO A 197 -8.24 17.33 5.08
N GLU A 198 -8.57 18.18 6.08
CA GLU A 198 -7.64 18.65 7.10
C GLU A 198 -7.66 17.78 8.37
N ASP A 199 -8.66 16.91 8.49
CA ASP A 199 -8.95 16.04 9.63
C ASP A 199 -8.76 14.53 9.33
N GLN A 200 -8.26 14.19 8.16
CA GLN A 200 -7.77 12.85 7.84
C GLN A 200 -6.25 12.83 7.97
N ILE A 201 -5.74 12.19 9.03
CA ILE A 201 -4.33 12.17 9.39
C ILE A 201 -3.69 10.83 9.05
N ILE A 202 -2.56 10.89 8.37
CA ILE A 202 -1.81 9.73 7.88
C ILE A 202 -0.31 9.87 8.15
N THR A 203 0.45 8.79 8.00
CA THR A 203 1.89 8.81 7.77
C THR A 203 2.16 8.29 6.36
N PRO A 204 2.45 9.16 5.36
CA PRO A 204 2.60 8.71 3.98
C PRO A 204 3.87 7.87 3.79
N THR A 205 3.85 6.97 2.81
CA THR A 205 4.99 6.12 2.45
C THR A 205 5.74 6.69 1.24
N TYR A 206 6.97 7.13 1.42
CA TYR A 206 7.88 7.45 0.32
C TYR A 206 8.43 6.16 -0.28
N LEU A 207 7.98 5.79 -1.46
CA LEU A 207 8.22 4.46 -2.03
C LEU A 207 9.69 4.13 -2.34
N PRO A 208 10.56 5.05 -2.80
CA PRO A 208 11.97 4.73 -2.98
C PRO A 208 12.65 4.22 -1.71
N GLU A 209 12.40 4.84 -0.55
CA GLU A 209 12.90 4.35 0.73
C GLU A 209 12.08 3.18 1.28
N GLY A 210 10.75 3.21 1.08
CA GLY A 210 9.87 2.12 1.47
C GLY A 210 10.22 0.80 0.80
N ALA A 211 10.62 0.82 -0.47
CA ALA A 211 11.04 -0.37 -1.20
C ALA A 211 12.29 -1.01 -0.57
N LYS A 212 13.27 -0.20 -0.13
CA LYS A 212 14.46 -0.70 0.59
C LYS A 212 14.04 -1.48 1.84
N ARG A 213 13.17 -0.89 2.67
CA ARG A 213 12.67 -1.53 3.90
C ARG A 213 11.85 -2.79 3.62
N ILE A 214 11.05 -2.77 2.56
CA ILE A 214 10.28 -3.95 2.12
C ILE A 214 11.23 -5.08 1.70
N VAL A 215 12.27 -4.77 0.93
CA VAL A 215 13.25 -5.77 0.48
C VAL A 215 14.09 -6.28 1.66
N ASP A 216 14.51 -5.43 2.62
CA ASP A 216 15.20 -5.85 3.84
C ASP A 216 14.39 -6.93 4.61
N VAL A 217 13.08 -6.73 4.72
CA VAL A 217 12.19 -7.73 5.35
C VAL A 217 12.03 -8.96 4.45
N ALA A 218 11.92 -8.79 3.13
CA ALA A 218 11.74 -9.90 2.18
C ALA A 218 12.97 -10.85 2.11
N GLU A 219 14.17 -10.35 2.32
CA GLU A 219 15.37 -11.18 2.40
C GLU A 219 15.26 -12.22 3.51
N ASN A 220 14.58 -11.87 4.62
CA ASN A 220 14.36 -12.75 5.77
C ASN A 220 13.02 -13.49 5.74
N LEU A 221 12.24 -13.36 4.67
CA LEU A 221 10.94 -14.02 4.50
C LEU A 221 11.11 -15.55 4.42
N GLY A 222 10.30 -16.28 5.18
CA GLY A 222 10.41 -17.73 5.35
C GLY A 222 11.50 -18.15 6.33
N GLY A 223 12.15 -17.21 7.01
CA GLY A 223 13.14 -17.39 8.07
C GLY A 223 12.77 -16.60 9.32
N SER A 224 13.54 -15.57 9.66
CA SER A 224 13.34 -14.78 10.89
C SER A 224 12.29 -13.67 10.76
N ALA A 225 11.88 -13.28 9.56
CA ALA A 225 10.80 -12.30 9.38
C ALA A 225 9.43 -12.91 9.65
N TRP A 226 8.65 -12.28 10.53
CA TRP A 226 7.30 -12.72 10.90
C TRP A 226 6.41 -11.54 11.35
N GLY A 227 5.11 -11.73 11.26
CA GLY A 227 4.12 -10.79 11.78
C GLY A 227 3.89 -9.57 10.90
N THR A 228 3.51 -8.46 11.54
CA THR A 228 3.16 -7.21 10.87
C THR A 228 4.31 -6.20 10.96
N TYR A 229 4.55 -5.49 9.88
CA TYR A 229 5.48 -4.36 9.76
C TYR A 229 4.74 -3.14 9.23
N HIS A 230 5.12 -1.96 9.70
CA HIS A 230 4.70 -0.70 9.11
C HIS A 230 5.87 -0.09 8.34
N VAL A 231 5.66 0.24 7.07
CA VAL A 231 6.67 0.89 6.23
C VAL A 231 6.13 2.25 5.80
N VAL A 232 6.41 3.26 6.61
CA VAL A 232 5.91 4.63 6.45
C VAL A 232 7.01 5.63 6.77
N SER A 233 6.92 6.83 6.17
CA SER A 233 7.85 7.93 6.44
C SER A 233 7.71 8.43 7.89
N HIS A 234 8.71 9.14 8.37
CA HIS A 234 8.60 9.80 9.67
C HIS A 234 7.64 11.00 9.60
N GLY A 235 6.90 11.23 10.69
CA GLY A 235 5.96 12.36 10.82
C GLY A 235 4.57 12.05 10.25
N GLU A 236 3.55 12.55 10.94
CA GLU A 236 2.15 12.48 10.52
C GLU A 236 1.74 13.79 9.84
N VAL A 237 0.72 13.73 9.01
CA VAL A 237 0.27 14.87 8.22
C VAL A 237 -1.17 14.68 7.75
N SER A 238 -1.93 15.77 7.66
CA SER A 238 -3.25 15.74 7.01
C SER A 238 -3.11 15.71 5.47
N PHE A 239 -4.13 15.22 4.77
CA PHE A 239 -4.13 15.28 3.30
C PHE A 239 -4.05 16.73 2.80
N TYR A 240 -4.66 17.68 3.53
CA TYR A 240 -4.56 19.11 3.19
C TYR A 240 -3.11 19.62 3.29
N GLU A 241 -2.44 19.36 4.40
CA GLU A 241 -1.06 19.84 4.59
C GLU A 241 -0.08 19.17 3.62
N LEU A 242 -0.24 17.85 3.39
CA LEU A 242 0.54 17.11 2.39
C LEU A 242 0.34 17.72 0.99
N GLY A 243 -0.91 17.92 0.58
CA GLY A 243 -1.25 18.51 -0.71
C GLY A 243 -0.74 19.94 -0.86
N ARG A 244 -0.86 20.77 0.19
CA ARG A 244 -0.32 22.13 0.24
C ARG A 244 1.20 22.15 0.07
N HIS A 245 1.91 21.23 0.74
CA HIS A 245 3.36 21.12 0.65
C HIS A 245 3.81 20.69 -0.75
N ILE A 246 3.23 19.61 -1.28
CA ILE A 246 3.49 19.13 -2.65
C ILE A 246 3.24 20.25 -3.66
N ARG A 247 2.07 20.91 -3.61
CA ARG A 247 1.73 22.03 -4.49
C ARG A 247 2.81 23.10 -4.52
N ARG A 248 3.33 23.47 -3.34
CA ARG A 248 4.40 24.48 -3.23
C ARG A 248 5.68 24.04 -3.92
N ILE A 249 6.07 22.77 -3.72
CA ILE A 249 7.32 22.24 -4.26
C ILE A 249 7.26 22.11 -5.78
N ILE A 250 6.17 21.57 -6.34
CA ILE A 250 6.02 21.42 -7.81
C ILE A 250 5.51 22.70 -8.49
N LYS A 251 5.30 23.78 -7.74
CA LYS A 251 4.76 25.07 -8.23
C LYS A 251 3.45 24.93 -9.00
N ALA A 252 2.56 24.02 -8.56
CA ALA A 252 1.29 23.78 -9.21
C ALA A 252 0.36 25.00 -9.11
N ARG A 253 -0.43 25.24 -10.18
CA ARG A 253 -1.33 26.41 -10.32
C ARG A 253 -2.58 26.31 -9.45
N ALA A 254 -3.15 25.12 -9.30
CA ALA A 254 -4.34 24.90 -8.50
C ALA A 254 -4.14 25.30 -7.03
N LYS A 255 -5.13 25.93 -6.42
CA LYS A 255 -5.12 26.17 -4.97
C LYS A 255 -5.53 24.91 -4.23
N THR A 256 -4.92 24.66 -3.07
CA THR A 256 -5.40 23.67 -2.10
C THR A 256 -6.16 24.38 -1.00
N LEU A 257 -7.36 23.91 -0.70
CA LEU A 257 -8.24 24.46 0.31
C LEU A 257 -8.56 23.39 1.35
N PRO A 258 -8.58 23.73 2.65
CA PRO A 258 -8.98 22.79 3.69
C PRO A 258 -10.48 22.52 3.64
N ARG A 259 -10.88 21.29 3.94
CA ARG A 259 -12.27 20.91 4.21
C ARG A 259 -12.36 19.88 5.33
N LYS A 260 -13.52 19.73 5.93
CA LYS A 260 -13.79 18.61 6.85
C LYS A 260 -14.18 17.34 6.06
N SER A 261 -13.88 16.18 6.63
CA SER A 261 -14.24 14.88 6.05
C SER A 261 -15.71 14.50 6.33
N THR A 262 -16.62 15.38 5.91
CA THR A 262 -18.08 15.21 6.06
C THR A 262 -18.78 14.97 4.71
N GLU A 263 -18.02 15.02 3.61
CA GLU A 263 -18.55 14.84 2.26
C GLU A 263 -18.73 13.35 1.92
N GLU A 264 -19.62 13.07 0.97
CA GLU A 264 -19.89 11.71 0.49
C GLU A 264 -18.61 11.00 0.02
N GLY A 265 -18.41 9.79 0.52
CA GLY A 265 -17.24 8.94 0.25
C GLY A 265 -16.11 9.05 1.28
N ASP A 266 -16.14 10.05 2.16
CA ASP A 266 -15.16 10.16 3.25
C ASP A 266 -15.44 9.20 4.40
N GLU A 267 -16.70 8.77 4.56
CA GLU A 267 -17.12 7.78 5.57
C GLU A 267 -16.43 6.42 5.39
N LEU A 268 -15.95 6.13 4.18
CA LEU A 268 -15.19 4.91 3.86
C LEU A 268 -13.70 4.99 4.25
N ARG A 269 -13.24 6.17 4.67
CA ARG A 269 -11.83 6.43 5.00
C ARG A 269 -11.61 6.52 6.50
N PRO A 270 -10.47 6.03 7.02
CA PRO A 270 -10.09 6.33 8.39
C PRO A 270 -9.91 7.86 8.59
N THR A 271 -10.30 8.37 9.76
CA THR A 271 -10.03 9.76 10.12
C THR A 271 -8.60 9.93 10.65
N TYR A 272 -8.12 8.94 11.38
CA TYR A 272 -6.75 8.88 11.87
C TYR A 272 -6.18 7.49 11.61
N SER A 273 -5.19 7.40 10.74
CA SER A 273 -4.49 6.17 10.40
C SER A 273 -2.97 6.38 10.35
N ALA A 274 -2.47 7.28 11.19
CA ALA A 274 -1.04 7.53 11.29
C ALA A 274 -0.33 6.34 11.93
N LEU A 275 0.40 5.57 11.12
CA LEU A 275 1.12 4.37 11.52
C LEU A 275 2.47 4.74 12.16
N ALA A 276 2.85 4.04 13.23
CA ALA A 276 4.21 4.03 13.76
C ALA A 276 5.06 3.03 12.97
N ASN A 277 6.34 3.34 12.80
CA ASN A 277 7.31 2.43 12.20
C ASN A 277 8.30 2.04 13.30
N ASN A 278 8.10 0.87 13.95
CA ASN A 278 8.90 0.42 15.08
C ASN A 278 9.77 -0.83 14.75
N ARG A 279 9.51 -1.51 13.63
CA ARG A 279 10.10 -2.81 13.32
C ARG A 279 11.06 -2.81 12.13
N VAL A 280 11.14 -1.69 11.39
CA VAL A 280 12.14 -1.47 10.35
C VAL A 280 12.91 -0.19 10.63
N GLU A 281 14.04 -0.01 9.98
CA GLU A 281 14.82 1.22 10.09
C GLU A 281 13.97 2.44 9.72
N GLN A 282 14.08 3.50 10.51
CA GLN A 282 13.26 4.69 10.35
C GLN A 282 13.49 5.36 8.98
N MET A 283 12.39 5.64 8.30
CA MET A 283 12.40 6.35 7.03
C MET A 283 12.52 7.88 7.25
N PRO A 284 12.99 8.63 6.24
CA PRO A 284 13.07 10.09 6.30
C PRO A 284 11.72 10.75 6.64
N PHE A 285 11.78 11.99 7.14
CA PHE A 285 10.59 12.80 7.34
C PHE A 285 9.86 13.03 6.01
N TRP A 286 8.55 12.91 6.00
CA TRP A 286 7.74 12.94 4.77
C TRP A 286 7.96 14.20 3.91
N ALA A 287 8.13 15.38 4.56
CA ALA A 287 8.34 16.63 3.83
C ALA A 287 9.72 16.69 3.17
N ASP A 288 10.75 16.12 3.81
CA ASP A 288 12.10 16.02 3.23
C ASP A 288 12.08 15.09 2.02
N SER A 289 11.35 13.99 2.11
CA SER A 289 11.15 13.06 1.00
C SER A 289 10.45 13.73 -0.18
N VAL A 290 9.43 14.55 0.06
CA VAL A 290 8.76 15.34 -1.00
C VAL A 290 9.73 16.35 -1.62
N ASN A 291 10.50 17.06 -0.80
CA ASN A 291 11.50 18.04 -1.26
C ASN A 291 12.58 17.37 -2.13
N LEU A 292 13.11 16.24 -1.66
CA LEU A 292 14.14 15.48 -2.39
C LEU A 292 13.62 14.99 -3.74
N HIS A 293 12.39 14.52 -3.77
CA HIS A 293 11.82 13.83 -4.93
C HIS A 293 11.31 14.79 -6.01
N TYR A 294 10.65 15.87 -5.60
CA TYR A 294 10.00 16.81 -6.51
C TYR A 294 10.64 18.20 -6.53
N GLY A 295 11.55 18.51 -5.61
CA GLY A 295 12.15 19.83 -5.45
C GLY A 295 13.32 20.12 -6.39
N ARG A 296 13.78 19.14 -7.17
CA ARG A 296 14.86 19.33 -8.16
C ARG A 296 14.24 19.62 -9.52
N GLY A 297 13.79 20.85 -9.70
CA GLY A 297 13.30 21.40 -10.96
C GLY A 297 13.72 22.85 -11.11
#